data_a702e07923cb1b79785c3acb05ba9d03
#
_entry.id   a702e07923cb1b79785c3acb05ba9d03
#
_cell.length_a   1.000
_cell.length_b   1.000
_cell.length_c   1.000
_cell.angle_alpha   90.00
_cell.angle_beta   90.00
_cell.angle_gamma   90.00
#
_symmetry.space_group_name_H-M   'P 1'
#
loop_
_entity.id
_entity.type
_entity.pdbx_description
1 polymer ?
#
loop_
_entity_poly.entity_id
_entity_poly.type
_entity_poly.pdbx_seq_one_letter_code
_entity_poly.pdbx_strand_id
1 'polypeptide(L)'
;AIFEKYQAYNPFTREAAAFPFGGMGSQANTDPPSTQQLLMAGWGYAMIDPSSIQADNGAGLTKGIIGLVNKGQPRKPDDWGSLRAWAWGAARGLDYLETDPAVDAKHVGIEGVSRYGKAALVTLAFEDRFALGLIGSSGKGGATLHRRNFGEAVENLTGSGEYHWMAGNYMKYGAAESASGAGSADQLSIDSHSLIAMCAPRLTFISYGIPEKGDAKWLDQKGSYMATVAAG
;
A
#
# COMPACT_ATOMS: atom_id res chain seq x y z
N ALA A 1 23.05 0.78 -20.72
CA ALA A 1 23.92 0.40 -19.60
C ALA A 1 23.27 0.75 -18.24
N ILE A 2 22.55 1.86 -18.14
CA ILE A 2 21.88 2.31 -16.90
C ILE A 2 20.72 1.37 -16.56
N PHE A 3 20.02 0.86 -17.55
CA PHE A 3 18.89 -0.03 -17.37
C PHE A 3 19.27 -1.44 -16.88
N GLU A 4 20.46 -1.94 -17.20
CA GLU A 4 20.94 -3.23 -16.70
C GLU A 4 21.12 -3.24 -15.17
N LYS A 5 21.47 -2.11 -14.58
CA LYS A 5 21.67 -1.99 -13.12
C LYS A 5 20.38 -2.20 -12.33
N TYR A 6 19.23 -1.86 -12.93
CA TYR A 6 17.90 -1.95 -12.30
C TYR A 6 17.05 -3.11 -12.82
N GLN A 7 17.50 -3.81 -13.88
CA GLN A 7 16.83 -5.00 -14.41
C GLN A 7 17.03 -6.26 -13.54
N ALA A 8 17.92 -6.23 -12.57
CA ALA A 8 18.43 -7.43 -11.92
C ALA A 8 17.41 -8.20 -11.10
N TYR A 9 16.19 -7.72 -10.89
CA TYR A 9 15.20 -8.45 -10.13
C TYR A 9 13.76 -8.19 -10.62
N ASN A 10 13.24 -9.16 -11.36
CA ASN A 10 11.80 -9.24 -11.62
C ASN A 10 11.17 -10.29 -10.68
N PRO A 11 10.50 -9.90 -9.60
CA PRO A 11 9.85 -10.86 -8.70
C PRO A 11 8.69 -11.61 -9.38
N PHE A 12 8.22 -11.15 -10.54
CA PHE A 12 7.14 -11.79 -11.31
C PHE A 12 7.64 -12.86 -12.29
N THR A 13 8.94 -12.99 -12.52
CA THR A 13 9.53 -14.06 -13.37
C THR A 13 9.99 -15.28 -12.57
N ARG A 14 9.95 -15.28 -11.27
CA ARG A 14 9.87 -16.55 -10.54
C ARG A 14 8.53 -17.16 -10.88
N GLU A 15 8.55 -18.39 -11.41
CA GLU A 15 7.40 -19.23 -11.72
C GLU A 15 6.23 -18.88 -10.81
N ALA A 16 5.08 -18.64 -11.41
CA ALA A 16 3.88 -18.19 -10.74
C ALA A 16 3.73 -18.89 -9.38
N ALA A 17 4.22 -18.26 -8.34
CA ALA A 17 3.71 -18.56 -7.02
C ALA A 17 2.21 -18.25 -7.13
N ALA A 18 1.41 -19.30 -7.24
CA ALA A 18 -0.02 -19.19 -7.32
C ALA A 18 -0.45 -18.24 -6.21
N PHE A 19 -0.97 -17.07 -6.59
CA PHE A 19 -1.61 -16.21 -5.61
C PHE A 19 -2.67 -17.08 -4.93
N PRO A 20 -2.74 -17.12 -3.58
CA PRO A 20 -3.68 -17.98 -2.87
C PRO A 20 -5.16 -17.61 -3.10
N PHE A 21 -5.41 -16.62 -3.93
CA PHE A 21 -6.73 -16.26 -4.43
C PHE A 21 -6.94 -16.93 -5.79
N GLY A 22 -7.32 -18.23 -5.72
CA GLY A 22 -7.69 -19.00 -6.89
C GLY A 22 -8.84 -18.33 -7.64
N GLY A 23 -8.70 -18.22 -8.96
CA GLY A 23 -9.82 -18.04 -9.86
C GLY A 23 -10.11 -16.65 -10.39
N MET A 24 -9.13 -15.77 -10.55
CA MET A 24 -9.26 -14.72 -11.57
C MET A 24 -8.82 -15.32 -12.89
N GLY A 25 -9.79 -15.64 -13.76
CA GLY A 25 -9.53 -16.09 -15.12
C GLY A 25 -8.64 -15.06 -15.80
N SER A 26 -7.38 -15.38 -16.00
CA SER A 26 -6.47 -14.58 -16.79
C SER A 26 -6.94 -14.66 -18.23
N GLN A 27 -7.69 -13.67 -18.70
CA GLN A 27 -7.59 -13.34 -20.11
C GLN A 27 -6.11 -13.05 -20.33
N ALA A 28 -5.52 -13.73 -21.32
CA ALA A 28 -4.14 -13.50 -21.68
C ALA A 28 -3.97 -11.99 -21.92
N ASN A 29 -3.28 -11.32 -21.00
CA ASN A 29 -2.99 -9.91 -21.16
C ASN A 29 -2.01 -9.82 -22.34
N THR A 30 -2.46 -9.25 -23.43
CA THR A 30 -1.68 -9.04 -24.67
C THR A 30 -0.80 -7.80 -24.57
N ASP A 31 -0.99 -7.00 -23.51
CA ASP A 31 -0.20 -5.79 -23.32
C ASP A 31 1.22 -6.15 -22.84
N PRO A 32 2.23 -5.39 -23.24
CA PRO A 32 3.57 -5.54 -22.71
C PRO A 32 3.59 -5.38 -21.19
N PRO A 33 4.53 -6.00 -20.46
CA PRO A 33 4.71 -5.77 -19.03
C PRO A 33 4.81 -4.28 -18.70
N SER A 34 4.26 -3.85 -17.55
CA SER A 34 4.27 -2.43 -17.14
C SER A 34 5.67 -1.83 -17.12
N THR A 35 6.68 -2.59 -16.69
CA THR A 35 8.08 -2.17 -16.73
C THR A 35 8.57 -1.88 -18.14
N GLN A 36 8.18 -2.69 -19.13
CA GLN A 36 8.51 -2.45 -20.52
C GLN A 36 7.80 -1.20 -21.06
N GLN A 37 6.53 -1.01 -20.70
CA GLN A 37 5.79 0.19 -21.09
C GLN A 37 6.43 1.45 -20.52
N LEU A 38 6.87 1.44 -19.26
CA LEU A 38 7.59 2.55 -18.62
C LEU A 38 8.88 2.87 -19.37
N LEU A 39 9.70 1.85 -19.66
CA LEU A 39 10.96 2.04 -20.40
C LEU A 39 10.71 2.60 -21.80
N MET A 40 9.69 2.11 -22.52
CA MET A 40 9.31 2.63 -23.83
C MET A 40 8.84 4.09 -23.77
N ALA A 41 8.25 4.50 -22.66
CA ALA A 41 7.83 5.88 -22.40
C ALA A 41 8.96 6.79 -21.88
N GLY A 42 10.19 6.27 -21.78
CA GLY A 42 11.35 7.03 -21.33
C GLY A 42 11.50 7.12 -19.79
N TRP A 43 10.74 6.32 -19.05
CA TRP A 43 10.86 6.20 -17.59
C TRP A 43 11.84 5.10 -17.20
N GLY A 44 12.51 5.27 -16.06
CA GLY A 44 13.15 4.17 -15.34
C GLY A 44 12.17 3.52 -14.37
N TYR A 45 12.57 2.40 -13.79
CA TYR A 45 11.85 1.80 -12.66
C TYR A 45 12.83 1.19 -11.65
N ALA A 46 12.43 1.19 -10.40
CA ALA A 46 13.08 0.47 -9.32
C ALA A 46 12.04 -0.36 -8.57
N MET A 47 12.44 -1.51 -8.07
CA MET A 47 11.55 -2.41 -7.33
C MET A 47 12.06 -2.57 -5.92
N ILE A 48 11.15 -2.49 -4.96
CA ILE A 48 11.42 -2.74 -3.55
C ILE A 48 10.70 -4.03 -3.17
N ASP A 49 11.40 -4.93 -2.47
CA ASP A 49 10.77 -6.03 -1.75
C ASP A 49 10.40 -5.57 -0.33
N PRO A 50 9.12 -5.28 -0.04
CA PRO A 50 8.71 -4.80 1.27
C PRO A 50 8.98 -5.81 2.38
N SER A 51 9.03 -7.12 2.07
CA SER A 51 9.29 -8.17 3.05
C SER A 51 10.72 -8.12 3.60
N SER A 52 11.67 -7.56 2.83
CA SER A 52 13.04 -7.32 3.28
C SER A 52 13.14 -6.23 4.36
N ILE A 53 12.13 -5.38 4.46
CA ILE A 53 12.03 -4.28 5.43
C ILE A 53 11.24 -4.73 6.64
N GLN A 54 10.05 -5.29 6.40
CA GLN A 54 9.14 -5.74 7.43
C GLN A 54 8.29 -6.90 6.89
N ALA A 55 8.29 -8.02 7.60
CA ALA A 55 7.48 -9.18 7.20
C ALA A 55 5.98 -8.86 7.20
N ASP A 56 5.26 -9.43 6.23
CA ASP A 56 3.82 -9.28 6.06
C ASP A 56 3.05 -10.30 6.92
N ASN A 57 3.29 -10.26 8.21
CA ASN A 57 2.58 -11.09 9.20
C ASN A 57 2.79 -10.56 10.62
N GLY A 58 1.89 -10.94 11.53
CA GLY A 58 1.94 -10.52 12.93
C GLY A 58 3.16 -11.01 13.70
N ALA A 59 3.70 -12.18 13.36
CA ALA A 59 4.91 -12.71 14.00
C ALA A 59 6.16 -11.88 13.67
N GLY A 60 6.11 -11.10 12.60
CA GLY A 60 7.17 -10.18 12.20
C GLY A 60 7.26 -8.90 13.02
N LEU A 61 6.25 -8.57 13.83
CA LEU A 61 6.20 -7.27 14.54
C LEU A 61 7.30 -7.07 15.59
N THR A 62 8.01 -8.12 15.99
CA THR A 62 9.20 -8.04 16.86
C THR A 62 10.52 -8.16 16.09
N LYS A 63 10.44 -8.16 14.75
CA LYS A 63 11.56 -8.28 13.81
C LYS A 63 11.49 -7.17 12.77
N GLY A 64 12.38 -7.20 11.78
CA GLY A 64 12.46 -6.18 10.76
C GLY A 64 12.70 -4.80 11.34
N ILE A 65 12.25 -3.73 10.68
CA ILE A 65 12.48 -2.36 11.15
C ILE A 65 11.69 -2.05 12.42
N ILE A 66 10.47 -2.59 12.58
CA ILE A 66 9.67 -2.42 13.78
C ILE A 66 10.40 -3.04 14.98
N GLY A 67 10.88 -4.29 14.83
CA GLY A 67 11.63 -4.96 15.88
C GLY A 67 12.97 -4.29 16.19
N LEU A 68 13.64 -3.73 15.20
CA LEU A 68 14.88 -2.97 15.41
C LEU A 68 14.63 -1.75 16.30
N VAL A 69 13.61 -0.96 16.00
CA VAL A 69 13.25 0.24 16.76
C VAL A 69 12.83 -0.14 18.19
N ASN A 70 12.06 -1.20 18.35
CA ASN A 70 11.53 -1.67 19.64
C ASN A 70 12.48 -2.65 20.36
N LYS A 71 13.70 -2.85 19.86
CA LYS A 71 14.71 -3.75 20.46
C LYS A 71 14.18 -5.17 20.67
N GLY A 72 13.41 -5.68 19.71
CA GLY A 72 12.77 -6.99 19.75
C GLY A 72 11.58 -7.11 20.71
N GLN A 73 11.19 -6.03 21.36
CA GLN A 73 10.02 -6.02 22.24
C GLN A 73 8.72 -5.84 21.44
N PRO A 74 7.58 -6.26 21.95
CA PRO A 74 6.28 -5.97 21.37
C PRO A 74 6.08 -4.46 21.17
N ARG A 75 5.48 -4.08 20.04
CA ARG A 75 5.14 -2.68 19.77
C ARG A 75 4.10 -2.15 20.76
N LYS A 76 4.17 -0.86 21.04
CA LYS A 76 3.14 -0.15 21.77
C LYS A 76 1.88 0.00 20.89
N PRO A 77 0.71 0.28 21.48
CA PRO A 77 -0.53 0.44 20.72
C PRO A 77 -0.49 1.54 19.65
N ASP A 78 0.33 2.55 19.81
CA ASP A 78 0.50 3.69 18.91
C ASP A 78 1.72 3.58 17.98
N ASP A 79 2.53 2.53 18.14
CA ASP A 79 3.65 2.27 17.24
C ASP A 79 3.18 1.86 15.84
N TRP A 80 4.07 2.00 14.89
CA TRP A 80 3.82 1.68 13.48
C TRP A 80 3.29 0.27 13.24
N GLY A 81 2.42 0.15 12.24
CA GLY A 81 2.16 -1.11 11.54
C GLY A 81 3.09 -1.28 10.33
N SER A 82 2.96 -2.42 9.67
CA SER A 82 3.80 -2.77 8.52
C SER A 82 3.64 -1.81 7.35
N LEU A 83 2.45 -1.22 7.13
CA LEU A 83 2.25 -0.22 6.07
C LEU A 83 3.20 0.98 6.24
N ARG A 84 3.33 1.49 7.45
CA ARG A 84 4.24 2.62 7.73
C ARG A 84 5.71 2.20 7.69
N ALA A 85 6.01 0.97 8.10
CA ALA A 85 7.36 0.41 7.99
C ALA A 85 7.79 0.25 6.52
N TRP A 86 6.90 -0.22 5.65
CA TRP A 86 7.17 -0.31 4.21
C TRP A 86 7.33 1.09 3.58
N ALA A 87 6.51 2.05 4.00
CA ALA A 87 6.65 3.44 3.58
C ALA A 87 8.01 4.05 3.98
N TRP A 88 8.49 3.73 5.19
CA TRP A 88 9.84 4.12 5.61
C TRP A 88 10.90 3.50 4.70
N GLY A 89 10.76 2.22 4.35
CA GLY A 89 11.70 1.55 3.44
C GLY A 89 11.71 2.17 2.04
N ALA A 90 10.54 2.55 1.52
CA ALA A 90 10.44 3.27 0.25
C ALA A 90 11.17 4.61 0.30
N ALA A 91 11.04 5.36 1.40
CA ALA A 91 11.81 6.60 1.62
C ALA A 91 13.32 6.35 1.64
N ARG A 92 13.78 5.24 2.24
CA ARG A 92 15.22 4.85 2.20
C ARG A 92 15.66 4.47 0.78
N GLY A 93 14.79 3.85 0.00
CA GLY A 93 15.03 3.61 -1.42
C GLY A 93 15.22 4.92 -2.19
N LEU A 94 14.40 5.93 -1.91
CA LEU A 94 14.55 7.26 -2.52
C LEU A 94 15.86 7.94 -2.13
N ASP A 95 16.31 7.83 -0.87
CA ASP A 95 17.63 8.33 -0.46
C ASP A 95 18.77 7.75 -1.32
N TYR A 96 18.67 6.46 -1.63
CA TYR A 96 19.65 5.84 -2.52
C TYR A 96 19.54 6.39 -3.95
N LEU A 97 18.32 6.54 -4.48
CA LEU A 97 18.12 7.07 -5.83
C LEU A 97 18.62 8.52 -5.97
N GLU A 98 18.55 9.32 -4.90
CA GLU A 98 19.11 10.68 -4.86
C GLU A 98 20.65 10.70 -5.01
N THR A 99 21.32 9.60 -4.71
CA THR A 99 22.78 9.50 -4.87
C THR A 99 23.21 9.04 -6.26
N ASP A 100 22.30 8.56 -7.09
CA ASP A 100 22.59 8.05 -8.42
C ASP A 100 22.46 9.17 -9.47
N PRO A 101 23.55 9.63 -10.11
CA PRO A 101 23.50 10.72 -11.07
C PRO A 101 22.71 10.40 -12.35
N ALA A 102 22.33 9.15 -12.55
CA ALA A 102 21.49 8.72 -13.67
C ALA A 102 19.98 8.86 -13.37
N VAL A 103 19.61 9.18 -12.12
CA VAL A 103 18.22 9.30 -11.67
C VAL A 103 17.87 10.77 -11.47
N ASP A 104 16.77 11.19 -12.10
CA ASP A 104 16.12 12.45 -11.74
C ASP A 104 15.25 12.22 -10.50
N ALA A 105 15.87 12.35 -9.33
CA ALA A 105 15.24 12.05 -8.06
C ALA A 105 14.04 12.97 -7.72
N LYS A 106 13.94 14.12 -8.39
CA LYS A 106 12.80 15.04 -8.23
C LYS A 106 11.53 14.56 -8.97
N HIS A 107 11.68 13.60 -9.85
CA HIS A 107 10.59 13.02 -10.64
C HIS A 107 10.37 11.53 -10.36
N VAL A 108 10.71 11.08 -9.17
CA VAL A 108 10.45 9.70 -8.72
C VAL A 108 9.02 9.60 -8.22
N GLY A 109 8.27 8.64 -8.78
CA GLY A 109 6.93 8.26 -8.32
C GLY A 109 6.96 7.02 -7.43
N ILE A 110 5.88 6.78 -6.70
CA ILE A 110 5.63 5.56 -5.95
C ILE A 110 4.43 4.81 -6.51
N GLU A 111 4.56 3.51 -6.69
CA GLU A 111 3.49 2.65 -7.17
C GLU A 111 3.30 1.45 -6.25
N GLY A 112 2.05 1.01 -6.13
CA GLY A 112 1.71 -0.23 -5.46
C GLY A 112 0.28 -0.67 -5.73
N VAL A 113 0.04 -1.98 -5.64
CA VAL A 113 -1.27 -2.59 -5.85
C VAL A 113 -1.69 -3.36 -4.59
N SER A 114 -2.99 -3.40 -4.27
CA SER A 114 -3.55 -4.11 -3.12
C SER A 114 -2.93 -3.57 -1.80
N ARG A 115 -2.44 -4.43 -0.92
CA ARG A 115 -1.74 -4.02 0.32
C ARG A 115 -0.56 -3.10 0.07
N TYR A 116 0.14 -3.27 -1.04
CA TYR A 116 1.22 -2.37 -1.44
C TYR A 116 0.70 -1.05 -2.02
N GLY A 117 -0.53 -1.02 -2.55
CA GLY A 117 -1.26 0.21 -2.84
C GLY A 117 -1.59 1.00 -1.57
N LYS A 118 -2.00 0.30 -0.48
CA LYS A 118 -2.15 0.93 0.85
C LYS A 118 -0.81 1.54 1.30
N ALA A 119 0.29 0.78 1.18
CA ALA A 119 1.63 1.26 1.54
C ALA A 119 2.11 2.43 0.67
N ALA A 120 1.85 2.39 -0.65
CA ALA A 120 2.19 3.47 -1.57
C ALA A 120 1.46 4.78 -1.23
N LEU A 121 0.16 4.70 -0.87
CA LEU A 121 -0.60 5.85 -0.41
C LEU A 121 -0.04 6.42 0.90
N VAL A 122 0.29 5.56 1.87
CA VAL A 122 0.96 5.96 3.13
C VAL A 122 2.33 6.58 2.83
N THR A 123 3.08 6.01 1.89
CA THR A 123 4.37 6.57 1.48
C THR A 123 4.20 7.98 0.93
N LEU A 124 3.31 8.14 -0.05
CA LEU A 124 3.07 9.45 -0.66
C LEU A 124 2.59 10.48 0.36
N ALA A 125 1.74 10.09 1.31
CA ALA A 125 1.22 11.00 2.33
C ALA A 125 2.28 11.47 3.35
N PHE A 126 3.30 10.66 3.64
CA PHE A 126 4.28 10.92 4.69
C PHE A 126 5.72 11.17 4.19
N GLU A 127 5.95 11.07 2.89
CA GLU A 127 7.24 11.38 2.24
C GLU A 127 6.99 12.30 1.06
N ASP A 128 7.26 13.58 1.26
CA ASP A 128 6.92 14.66 0.33
C ASP A 128 7.85 14.74 -0.89
N ARG A 129 8.98 14.04 -0.88
CA ARG A 129 9.92 13.96 -2.00
C ARG A 129 9.42 13.11 -3.18
N PHE A 130 8.46 12.19 -2.97
CA PHE A 130 7.85 11.50 -4.10
C PHE A 130 6.97 12.47 -4.90
N ALA A 131 7.24 12.58 -6.19
CA ALA A 131 6.58 13.55 -7.06
C ALA A 131 5.15 13.15 -7.44
N LEU A 132 4.85 11.85 -7.47
CA LEU A 132 3.53 11.31 -7.80
C LEU A 132 3.30 9.93 -7.19
N GLY A 133 2.05 9.51 -7.14
CA GLY A 133 1.67 8.16 -6.71
C GLY A 133 0.66 7.50 -7.62
N LEU A 134 0.86 6.20 -7.89
CA LEU A 134 -0.09 5.32 -8.53
C LEU A 134 -0.57 4.28 -7.50
N ILE A 135 -1.82 4.41 -7.11
CA ILE A 135 -2.44 3.65 -6.01
C ILE A 135 -3.46 2.68 -6.60
N GLY A 136 -3.03 1.44 -6.81
CA GLY A 136 -3.85 0.42 -7.46
C GLY A 136 -4.63 -0.43 -6.48
N SER A 137 -5.94 -0.58 -6.67
CA SER A 137 -6.83 -1.53 -5.96
C SER A 137 -6.55 -1.64 -4.47
N SER A 138 -6.36 -0.50 -3.81
CA SER A 138 -5.85 -0.45 -2.44
C SER A 138 -6.89 -0.81 -1.37
N GLY A 139 -8.18 -0.73 -1.68
CA GLY A 139 -9.24 -1.11 -0.76
C GLY A 139 -9.27 -0.30 0.55
N LYS A 140 -9.88 -0.87 1.56
CA LYS A 140 -9.98 -0.28 2.90
C LYS A 140 -8.61 -0.31 3.61
N GLY A 141 -8.28 0.72 4.35
CA GLY A 141 -6.91 0.94 4.84
C GLY A 141 -5.98 1.59 3.82
N GLY A 142 -6.45 1.73 2.57
CA GLY A 142 -5.89 2.54 1.50
C GLY A 142 -6.84 3.68 1.13
N ALA A 143 -7.23 3.76 -0.13
CA ALA A 143 -8.04 4.86 -0.66
C ALA A 143 -9.54 4.73 -0.38
N THR A 144 -10.04 3.60 0.13
CA THR A 144 -11.47 3.36 0.36
C THR A 144 -11.91 3.80 1.75
N LEU A 145 -13.05 4.51 1.83
CA LEU A 145 -13.62 4.99 3.10
C LEU A 145 -13.83 3.84 4.11
N HIS A 146 -13.32 4.01 5.32
CA HIS A 146 -13.51 3.07 6.43
C HIS A 146 -14.95 3.03 6.91
N ARG A 147 -15.60 4.19 7.00
CA ARG A 147 -16.97 4.32 7.48
C ARG A 147 -18.02 3.76 6.54
N ARG A 148 -17.66 3.53 5.27
CA ARG A 148 -18.57 2.91 4.33
C ARG A 148 -18.61 1.39 4.57
N ASN A 149 -19.73 0.91 5.10
CA ASN A 149 -19.94 -0.52 5.36
C ASN A 149 -20.28 -1.27 4.06
N PHE A 150 -19.25 -1.55 3.25
CA PHE A 150 -19.34 -2.33 2.02
C PHE A 150 -17.99 -3.00 1.72
N GLY A 151 -18.04 -4.25 1.26
CA GLY A 151 -16.84 -5.00 0.85
C GLY A 151 -15.90 -5.30 2.01
N GLU A 152 -14.61 -5.03 1.80
CA GLU A 152 -13.58 -5.13 2.85
C GLU A 152 -13.99 -4.23 4.04
N ALA A 153 -14.03 -4.80 5.22
CA ALA A 153 -14.47 -4.10 6.42
C ALA A 153 -13.28 -3.77 7.34
N VAL A 154 -13.50 -2.89 8.31
CA VAL A 154 -12.49 -2.61 9.34
C VAL A 154 -12.16 -3.88 10.12
N GLU A 155 -13.13 -4.76 10.32
CA GLU A 155 -12.98 -6.06 10.96
C GLU A 155 -11.99 -6.97 10.22
N ASN A 156 -11.90 -6.89 8.89
CA ASN A 156 -10.89 -7.62 8.12
C ASN A 156 -9.48 -7.11 8.47
N LEU A 157 -9.29 -5.78 8.50
CA LEU A 157 -8.01 -5.13 8.81
C LEU A 157 -7.58 -5.37 10.27
N THR A 158 -8.49 -5.73 11.16
CA THR A 158 -8.19 -6.07 12.55
C THR A 158 -8.12 -7.58 12.78
N GLY A 159 -8.45 -8.37 11.78
CA GLY A 159 -8.36 -9.83 11.80
C GLY A 159 -6.91 -10.34 11.84
N SER A 160 -6.75 -11.61 12.19
CA SER A 160 -5.43 -12.25 12.40
C SER A 160 -4.50 -12.19 11.17
N GLY A 161 -5.07 -12.08 9.97
CA GLY A 161 -4.32 -12.00 8.71
C GLY A 161 -3.75 -10.63 8.40
N GLU A 162 -4.32 -9.56 8.97
CA GLU A 162 -4.07 -8.19 8.50
C GLU A 162 -3.75 -7.17 9.61
N TYR A 163 -4.05 -7.49 10.88
CA TYR A 163 -3.90 -6.54 12.01
C TYR A 163 -2.50 -5.93 12.14
N HIS A 164 -1.48 -6.57 11.61
CA HIS A 164 -0.11 -6.10 11.65
C HIS A 164 0.13 -4.91 10.72
N TRP A 165 -0.76 -4.66 9.74
CA TRP A 165 -0.64 -3.51 8.84
C TRP A 165 -0.82 -2.18 9.55
N MET A 166 -1.72 -2.13 10.53
CA MET A 166 -2.12 -0.93 11.27
C MET A 166 -1.40 -0.82 12.62
N ALA A 167 -1.44 0.35 13.23
CA ALA A 167 -1.06 0.52 14.62
C ALA A 167 -1.96 -0.32 15.54
N GLY A 168 -1.44 -0.76 16.68
CA GLY A 168 -2.17 -1.66 17.57
C GLY A 168 -3.50 -1.09 18.08
N ASN A 169 -3.57 0.23 18.33
CA ASN A 169 -4.78 0.89 18.79
C ASN A 169 -5.92 0.93 17.75
N TYR A 170 -5.62 0.63 16.47
CA TYR A 170 -6.64 0.49 15.44
C TYR A 170 -7.56 -0.71 15.69
N MET A 171 -7.08 -1.74 16.41
CA MET A 171 -7.84 -2.94 16.75
C MET A 171 -9.19 -2.66 17.41
N LYS A 172 -9.28 -1.59 18.22
CA LYS A 172 -10.51 -1.21 18.93
C LYS A 172 -11.68 -0.88 18.00
N TYR A 173 -11.44 -0.60 16.73
CA TYR A 173 -12.48 -0.20 15.78
C TYR A 173 -13.09 -1.37 15.02
N GLY A 174 -12.48 -2.55 15.07
CA GLY A 174 -12.95 -3.72 14.34
C GLY A 174 -13.19 -4.97 15.19
N ALA A 175 -12.95 -4.93 16.51
CA ALA A 175 -13.21 -6.06 17.37
C ALA A 175 -14.71 -6.19 17.69
N ALA A 176 -15.28 -7.38 17.49
CA ALA A 176 -16.69 -7.65 17.80
C ALA A 176 -17.01 -7.44 19.29
N GLU A 177 -16.03 -7.74 20.15
CA GLU A 177 -16.10 -7.46 21.59
C GLU A 177 -16.03 -5.96 21.90
N SER A 178 -15.67 -5.14 20.94
CA SER A 178 -15.76 -3.69 21.05
C SER A 178 -17.21 -3.20 21.14
N ALA A 179 -18.19 -4.07 20.94
CA ALA A 179 -19.59 -3.83 21.29
C ALA A 179 -19.79 -3.45 22.78
N SER A 180 -18.79 -3.70 23.64
CA SER A 180 -18.79 -3.25 25.03
C SER A 180 -18.24 -1.85 25.25
N GLY A 181 -18.12 -1.03 24.20
CA GLY A 181 -17.75 0.38 24.32
C GLY A 181 -16.49 0.81 23.56
N ALA A 182 -15.84 -0.09 22.85
CA ALA A 182 -14.80 0.29 21.90
C ALA A 182 -15.40 0.55 20.52
N GLY A 183 -14.77 1.41 19.74
CA GLY A 183 -15.42 2.08 18.65
C GLY A 183 -15.72 1.22 17.44
N SER A 184 -16.76 1.59 16.73
CA SER A 184 -16.99 1.20 15.34
C SER A 184 -16.18 2.09 14.38
N ALA A 185 -16.16 1.74 13.09
CA ALA A 185 -15.54 2.56 12.05
C ALA A 185 -16.06 4.02 12.07
N ASP A 186 -17.30 4.24 12.50
CA ASP A 186 -17.91 5.58 12.60
C ASP A 186 -17.21 6.48 13.64
N GLN A 187 -16.52 5.90 14.60
CA GLN A 187 -15.81 6.61 15.67
C GLN A 187 -14.34 6.91 15.33
N LEU A 188 -13.87 6.53 14.13
CA LEU A 188 -12.58 6.98 13.65
C LEU A 188 -12.58 8.52 13.57
N SER A 189 -11.54 9.15 14.09
CA SER A 189 -11.39 10.61 14.02
C SER A 189 -11.07 11.10 12.62
N ILE A 190 -10.51 10.23 11.78
CA ILE A 190 -10.12 10.48 10.38
C ILE A 190 -10.64 9.35 9.50
N ASP A 191 -10.63 9.56 8.19
CA ASP A 191 -10.94 8.52 7.21
C ASP A 191 -10.00 8.64 6.01
N SER A 192 -10.09 7.74 5.04
CA SER A 192 -9.18 7.65 3.89
C SER A 192 -9.04 8.95 3.11
N HIS A 193 -10.11 9.77 3.01
CA HIS A 193 -10.03 11.07 2.37
C HIS A 193 -8.97 11.99 3.00
N SER A 194 -8.77 11.92 4.32
CA SER A 194 -7.72 12.69 4.99
C SER A 194 -6.33 12.25 4.55
N LEU A 195 -6.12 10.94 4.39
CA LEU A 195 -4.84 10.40 3.91
C LEU A 195 -4.57 10.80 2.46
N ILE A 196 -5.61 10.77 1.62
CA ILE A 196 -5.53 11.23 0.22
C ILE A 196 -5.21 12.73 0.17
N ALA A 197 -5.90 13.55 0.97
CA ALA A 197 -5.66 14.98 1.05
C ALA A 197 -4.22 15.34 1.44
N MET A 198 -3.56 14.55 2.28
CA MET A 198 -2.14 14.72 2.61
C MET A 198 -1.20 14.56 1.41
N CYS A 199 -1.65 13.94 0.33
CA CYS A 199 -0.83 13.80 -0.88
C CYS A 199 -0.77 15.08 -1.71
N ALA A 200 -1.71 16.01 -1.53
CA ALA A 200 -1.75 17.26 -2.27
C ALA A 200 -0.50 18.13 -2.02
N PRO A 201 -0.02 18.89 -3.00
CA PRO A 201 -0.56 19.07 -4.36
C PRO A 201 -0.01 18.07 -5.40
N ARG A 202 0.60 16.97 -4.97
CA ARG A 202 1.24 15.98 -5.85
C ARG A 202 0.21 15.16 -6.61
N LEU A 203 0.57 14.77 -7.83
CA LEU A 203 -0.29 13.93 -8.66
C LEU A 203 -0.53 12.58 -7.98
N THR A 204 -1.79 12.27 -7.73
CA THR A 204 -2.19 11.01 -7.09
C THR A 204 -3.23 10.33 -7.99
N PHE A 205 -2.81 9.24 -8.64
CA PHE A 205 -3.69 8.44 -9.48
C PHE A 205 -4.17 7.22 -8.72
N ILE A 206 -5.45 7.19 -8.40
CA ILE A 206 -6.09 6.08 -7.69
C ILE A 206 -6.85 5.25 -8.72
N SER A 207 -6.43 3.99 -8.90
CA SER A 207 -6.92 3.09 -9.93
C SER A 207 -7.53 1.83 -9.35
N TYR A 208 -8.63 1.41 -9.95
CA TYR A 208 -9.28 0.12 -9.72
C TYR A 208 -9.66 -0.49 -11.06
N GLY A 209 -9.72 -1.80 -11.12
CA GLY A 209 -10.33 -2.48 -12.23
C GLY A 209 -11.86 -2.35 -12.20
N ILE A 210 -12.51 -2.87 -13.23
CA ILE A 210 -13.97 -2.88 -13.36
C ILE A 210 -14.48 -4.23 -12.86
N PRO A 211 -15.39 -4.29 -11.87
CA PRO A 211 -15.90 -5.54 -11.32
C PRO A 211 -16.52 -6.47 -12.38
N GLU A 212 -17.15 -5.90 -13.39
CA GLU A 212 -17.74 -6.63 -14.52
C GLU A 212 -16.69 -7.28 -15.42
N LYS A 213 -15.43 -6.85 -15.31
CA LYS A 213 -14.26 -7.40 -16.02
C LYS A 213 -13.30 -8.18 -15.11
N GLY A 214 -13.73 -8.51 -13.89
CA GLY A 214 -13.02 -9.41 -13.00
C GLY A 214 -12.32 -8.77 -11.79
N ASP A 215 -12.40 -7.45 -11.62
CA ASP A 215 -11.90 -6.86 -10.37
C ASP A 215 -12.82 -7.20 -9.18
N ALA A 216 -12.26 -7.28 -8.01
CA ALA A 216 -12.99 -7.71 -6.82
C ALA A 216 -13.96 -6.63 -6.34
N LYS A 217 -15.27 -6.93 -6.31
CA LYS A 217 -16.30 -6.00 -5.80
C LYS A 217 -16.06 -5.57 -4.35
N TRP A 218 -15.46 -6.43 -3.55
CA TRP A 218 -15.17 -6.16 -2.14
C TRP A 218 -14.12 -5.05 -1.93
N LEU A 219 -13.39 -4.65 -2.97
CA LEU A 219 -12.48 -3.50 -2.91
C LEU A 219 -13.20 -2.15 -2.78
N ASP A 220 -14.52 -2.11 -3.04
CA ASP A 220 -15.36 -0.92 -2.94
C ASP A 220 -14.83 0.28 -3.75
N GLN A 221 -14.81 0.13 -5.06
CA GLN A 221 -14.39 1.18 -6.00
C GLN A 221 -15.15 2.49 -5.78
N LYS A 222 -16.45 2.37 -5.47
CA LYS A 222 -17.31 3.53 -5.17
C LYS A 222 -16.87 4.26 -3.90
N GLY A 223 -16.53 3.52 -2.84
CA GLY A 223 -16.02 4.09 -1.60
C GLY A 223 -14.71 4.83 -1.78
N SER A 224 -13.85 4.32 -2.67
CA SER A 224 -12.61 4.98 -3.05
C SER A 224 -12.86 6.28 -3.84
N TYR A 225 -13.78 6.25 -4.81
CA TYR A 225 -14.19 7.45 -5.53
C TYR A 225 -14.73 8.53 -4.59
N MET A 226 -15.62 8.13 -3.66
CA MET A 226 -16.17 9.05 -2.66
C MET A 226 -15.08 9.67 -1.77
N ALA A 227 -14.09 8.87 -1.34
CA ALA A 227 -12.95 9.37 -0.58
C ALA A 227 -12.12 10.37 -1.37
N THR A 228 -11.88 10.10 -2.64
CA THR A 228 -11.12 10.99 -3.53
C THR A 228 -11.84 12.32 -3.73
N VAL A 229 -13.15 12.29 -3.96
CA VAL A 229 -13.96 13.52 -4.08
C VAL A 229 -13.97 14.32 -2.77
N ALA A 230 -14.00 13.63 -1.62
CA ALA A 230 -14.00 14.31 -0.32
C ALA A 230 -12.63 14.88 0.07
N ALA A 231 -11.55 14.41 -0.57
CA ALA A 231 -10.18 14.90 -0.36
C ALA A 231 -9.85 16.18 -1.13
N GLY A 232 -10.54 16.44 -2.25
CA GLY A 232 -10.38 17.61 -3.14
C GLY A 232 -11.39 18.67 -2.86
#